data_59354001e01a45f566f0b935cee603a4
#
_entry.id   59354001e01a45f566f0b935cee603a4
#
_cell.length_a   1.000
_cell.length_b   1.000
_cell.length_c   1.000
_cell.angle_alpha   90.00
_cell.angle_beta   90.00
_cell.angle_gamma   90.00
#
_symmetry.space_group_name_H-M   'P 1'
#
loop_
_entity.id
_entity.type
_entity.pdbx_description
1 polymer ?
#
loop_
_entity_poly.entity_id
_entity_poly.type
_entity_poly.pdbx_seq_one_letter_code
_entity_poly.pdbx_strand_id
1 'polypeptide(L)'
;EKDNREALLMRAYIYVTQRDLKFARADYERLLKLDPQNYNARLGLATLEQKDGNLQKALEILNKMLVEDPQDAALYVARAGIEQDMQHVDLAMIDLEEALKLNPSQTEAYLMRGQIYLSQKKKNLAKQDFEKAMSLGVPQADLRGLLQQCK
;
A
#
# COMPACT_ATOMS: atom_id res chain seq x y z
N GLU A 1 -2.15 10.81 32.56
CA GLU A 1 -2.31 11.32 31.22
C GLU A 1 -2.35 10.20 30.23
N LYS A 2 -3.50 9.95 29.71
CA LYS A 2 -3.60 8.91 28.71
C LYS A 2 -2.90 9.35 27.44
N ASP A 3 -1.84 8.67 27.09
CA ASP A 3 -1.36 8.71 25.73
C ASP A 3 -2.55 8.41 24.84
N ASN A 4 -3.08 9.44 24.22
CA ASN A 4 -4.20 9.30 23.32
C ASN A 4 -3.71 8.56 22.08
N ARG A 5 -4.09 7.28 21.96
CA ARG A 5 -3.65 6.41 20.84
C ARG A 5 -4.04 7.00 19.50
N GLU A 6 -5.23 7.56 19.44
CA GLU A 6 -5.72 8.21 18.23
C GLU A 6 -4.90 9.44 17.88
N ALA A 7 -4.57 10.27 18.89
CA ALA A 7 -3.72 11.44 18.69
C ALA A 7 -2.32 11.06 18.21
N LEU A 8 -1.72 10.01 18.80
CA LEU A 8 -0.43 9.50 18.34
C LEU A 8 -0.48 9.04 16.89
N LEU A 9 -1.53 8.30 16.53
CA LEU A 9 -1.71 7.82 15.16
C LEU A 9 -1.85 8.97 14.16
N MET A 10 -2.68 9.95 14.49
CA MET A 10 -2.89 11.13 13.64
C MET A 10 -1.62 11.96 13.50
N ARG A 11 -0.91 12.16 14.59
CA ARG A 11 0.34 12.93 14.57
C ARG A 11 1.41 12.21 13.75
N ALA A 12 1.54 10.90 13.91
CA ALA A 12 2.44 10.11 13.10
C ALA A 12 2.13 10.26 11.60
N TYR A 13 0.86 10.20 11.24
CA TYR A 13 0.41 10.40 9.86
C TYR A 13 0.82 11.78 9.32
N ILE A 14 0.62 12.83 10.11
CA ILE A 14 1.03 14.19 9.73
C ILE A 14 2.54 14.25 9.52
N TYR A 15 3.33 13.67 10.43
CA TYR A 15 4.78 13.63 10.27
C TYR A 15 5.21 12.90 8.99
N VAL A 16 4.54 11.81 8.63
CA VAL A 16 4.82 11.10 7.38
C VAL A 16 4.56 12.01 6.17
N THR A 17 3.44 12.74 6.17
CA THR A 17 3.13 13.66 5.05
C THR A 17 4.13 14.80 4.95
N GLN A 18 4.68 15.25 6.07
CA GLN A 18 5.71 16.27 6.15
C GLN A 18 7.12 15.74 5.92
N ARG A 19 7.26 14.43 5.71
CA ARG A 19 8.54 13.72 5.58
C ARG A 19 9.41 13.77 6.83
N ASP A 20 8.81 14.03 7.98
CA ASP A 20 9.48 13.94 9.30
C ASP A 20 9.46 12.49 9.80
N LEU A 21 10.13 11.62 9.07
CA LEU A 21 10.05 10.16 9.31
C LEU A 21 10.55 9.76 10.71
N LYS A 22 11.50 10.50 11.25
CA LYS A 22 12.02 10.23 12.59
C LYS A 22 10.95 10.40 13.67
N PHE A 23 10.20 11.50 13.60
CA PHE A 23 9.12 11.78 14.57
C PHE A 23 7.92 10.85 14.34
N ALA A 24 7.61 10.55 13.08
CA ALA A 24 6.56 9.59 12.76
C ALA A 24 6.89 8.21 13.34
N ARG A 25 8.12 7.75 13.17
CA ARG A 25 8.57 6.46 13.72
C ARG A 25 8.41 6.42 15.24
N ALA A 26 8.85 7.47 15.91
CA ALA A 26 8.74 7.54 17.38
C ALA A 26 7.28 7.41 17.84
N ASP A 27 6.35 8.07 17.16
CA ASP A 27 4.93 8.00 17.52
C ASP A 27 4.34 6.61 17.24
N TYR A 28 4.66 5.99 16.11
CA TYR A 28 4.20 4.62 15.82
C TYR A 28 4.77 3.62 16.82
N GLU A 29 6.05 3.71 17.13
CA GLU A 29 6.68 2.83 18.09
C GLU A 29 6.09 3.00 19.50
N ARG A 30 5.83 4.23 19.91
CA ARG A 30 5.17 4.52 21.18
C ARG A 30 3.75 3.91 21.21
N LEU A 31 3.02 4.08 20.14
CA LEU A 31 1.67 3.49 20.03
C LEU A 31 1.74 1.96 20.10
N LEU A 32 2.71 1.33 19.43
CA LEU A 32 2.87 -0.12 19.43
C LEU A 32 3.35 -0.66 20.79
N LYS A 33 4.00 0.16 21.62
CA LYS A 33 4.27 -0.22 23.03
C LYS A 33 3.00 -0.27 23.87
N LEU A 34 2.05 0.62 23.58
CA LEU A 34 0.76 0.67 24.27
C LEU A 34 -0.22 -0.38 23.74
N ASP A 35 -0.16 -0.66 22.45
CA ASP A 35 -1.05 -1.57 21.75
C ASP A 35 -0.28 -2.27 20.62
N PRO A 36 0.40 -3.39 20.93
CA PRO A 36 1.24 -4.10 19.95
C PRO A 36 0.49 -4.62 18.73
N GLN A 37 -0.81 -4.81 18.82
CA GLN A 37 -1.65 -5.33 17.76
C GLN A 37 -2.39 -4.25 16.98
N ASN A 38 -2.09 -2.98 17.24
CA ASN A 38 -2.77 -1.88 16.54
C ASN A 38 -2.51 -1.96 15.04
N TYR A 39 -3.57 -2.24 14.30
CA TYR A 39 -3.51 -2.43 12.85
C TYR A 39 -2.92 -1.20 12.13
N ASN A 40 -3.48 -0.04 12.43
CA ASN A 40 -3.09 1.20 11.76
C ASN A 40 -1.65 1.61 12.08
N ALA A 41 -1.20 1.36 13.31
CA ALA A 41 0.18 1.65 13.69
C ALA A 41 1.17 0.70 13.01
N ARG A 42 0.82 -0.58 12.93
CA ARG A 42 1.66 -1.59 12.24
C ARG A 42 1.77 -1.29 10.75
N LEU A 43 0.63 -1.06 10.10
CA LEU A 43 0.59 -0.72 8.67
C LEU A 43 1.27 0.62 8.42
N GLY A 44 1.05 1.61 9.28
CA GLY A 44 1.69 2.92 9.19
C GLY A 44 3.21 2.82 9.30
N LEU A 45 3.70 2.00 10.23
CA LEU A 45 5.14 1.78 10.38
C LEU A 45 5.72 1.07 9.14
N ALA A 46 5.02 0.08 8.59
CA ALA A 46 5.45 -0.57 7.34
C ALA A 46 5.55 0.42 6.19
N THR A 47 4.55 1.29 6.04
CA THR A 47 4.56 2.34 5.01
C THR A 47 5.71 3.32 5.22
N LEU A 48 5.97 3.70 6.48
CA LEU A 48 7.09 4.57 6.82
C LEU A 48 8.43 3.92 6.48
N GLU A 49 8.61 2.66 6.84
CA GLU A 49 9.84 1.93 6.53
C GLU A 49 10.04 1.82 5.01
N GLN A 50 8.97 1.63 4.24
CA GLN A 50 9.03 1.66 2.78
C GLN A 50 9.51 3.02 2.26
N LYS A 51 8.95 4.12 2.78
CA LYS A 51 9.34 5.48 2.38
C LYS A 51 10.79 5.80 2.75
N ASP A 52 11.26 5.24 3.86
CA ASP A 52 12.62 5.44 4.33
C ASP A 52 13.64 4.51 3.64
N GLY A 53 13.18 3.68 2.73
CA GLY A 53 14.04 2.74 2.00
C GLY A 53 14.34 1.45 2.73
N ASN A 54 13.79 1.25 3.91
CA ASN A 54 13.96 0.04 4.72
C ASN A 54 12.98 -1.05 4.28
N LEU A 55 13.11 -1.48 3.03
CA LEU A 55 12.14 -2.37 2.38
C LEU A 55 12.01 -3.72 3.08
N GLN A 56 13.13 -4.27 3.56
CA GLN A 56 13.10 -5.54 4.28
C GLN A 56 12.33 -5.47 5.59
N LYS A 57 12.50 -4.39 6.35
CA LYS A 57 11.73 -4.17 7.58
C LYS A 57 10.23 -4.02 7.29
N ALA A 58 9.89 -3.27 6.24
CA ALA A 58 8.51 -3.10 5.82
C ALA A 58 7.89 -4.45 5.46
N LEU A 59 8.61 -5.27 4.69
CA LEU A 59 8.16 -6.59 4.29
C LEU A 59 7.93 -7.52 5.48
N GLU A 60 8.83 -7.51 6.46
CA GLU A 60 8.71 -8.31 7.68
C GLU A 60 7.45 -7.97 8.47
N ILE A 61 7.13 -6.68 8.60
CA ILE A 61 5.90 -6.23 9.27
C ILE A 61 4.67 -6.77 8.56
N LEU A 62 4.61 -6.61 7.24
CA LEU A 62 3.45 -7.05 6.45
C LEU A 62 3.32 -8.58 6.41
N ASN A 63 4.43 -9.29 6.31
CA ASN A 63 4.40 -10.75 6.33
C ASN A 63 3.82 -11.28 7.64
N LYS A 64 4.22 -10.67 8.76
CA LYS A 64 3.69 -11.04 10.08
C LYS A 64 2.18 -10.73 10.17
N MET A 65 1.76 -9.57 9.68
CA MET A 65 0.34 -9.20 9.66
C MET A 65 -0.48 -10.17 8.79
N LEU A 66 0.05 -10.60 7.64
CA LEU A 66 -0.63 -11.54 6.73
C LEU A 66 -0.69 -12.96 7.29
N VAL A 67 0.27 -13.39 8.10
CA VAL A 67 0.19 -14.66 8.81
C VAL A 67 -1.00 -14.63 9.79
N GLU A 68 -1.21 -13.51 10.46
CA GLU A 68 -2.29 -13.32 11.42
C GLU A 68 -3.66 -13.16 10.74
N ASP A 69 -3.71 -12.47 9.60
CA ASP A 69 -4.92 -12.25 8.81
C ASP A 69 -4.65 -12.41 7.32
N PRO A 70 -4.72 -13.65 6.81
CA PRO A 70 -4.46 -13.92 5.39
C PRO A 70 -5.59 -13.53 4.45
N GLN A 71 -6.69 -12.98 4.96
CA GLN A 71 -7.85 -12.55 4.17
C GLN A 71 -7.92 -11.03 3.98
N ASP A 72 -6.93 -10.30 4.44
CA ASP A 72 -6.91 -8.84 4.33
C ASP A 72 -6.31 -8.40 2.99
N ALA A 73 -7.17 -8.03 2.05
CA ALA A 73 -6.77 -7.58 0.71
C ALA A 73 -5.83 -6.37 0.74
N ALA A 74 -6.04 -5.44 1.68
CA ALA A 74 -5.22 -4.23 1.78
C ALA A 74 -3.75 -4.56 2.10
N LEU A 75 -3.51 -5.61 2.88
CA LEU A 75 -2.15 -6.03 3.22
C LEU A 75 -1.41 -6.61 2.01
N TYR A 76 -2.11 -7.33 1.13
CA TYR A 76 -1.53 -7.81 -0.12
C TYR A 76 -1.16 -6.65 -1.04
N VAL A 77 -2.01 -5.63 -1.13
CA VAL A 77 -1.70 -4.42 -1.92
C VAL A 77 -0.48 -3.70 -1.35
N ALA A 78 -0.42 -3.55 -0.04
CA ALA A 78 0.73 -2.91 0.62
C ALA A 78 2.02 -3.69 0.36
N ARG A 79 1.97 -5.03 0.46
CA ARG A 79 3.14 -5.87 0.16
C ARG A 79 3.53 -5.80 -1.30
N ALA A 80 2.57 -5.77 -2.21
CA ALA A 80 2.85 -5.59 -3.64
C ALA A 80 3.63 -4.30 -3.91
N GLY A 81 3.30 -3.21 -3.22
CA GLY A 81 4.05 -1.96 -3.34
C GLY A 81 5.50 -2.10 -2.93
N ILE A 82 5.75 -2.81 -1.84
CA ILE A 82 7.11 -3.09 -1.37
C ILE A 82 7.86 -4.00 -2.35
N GLU A 83 7.20 -5.05 -2.85
CA GLU A 83 7.79 -5.95 -3.83
C GLU A 83 8.17 -5.22 -5.12
N GLN A 84 7.34 -4.26 -5.57
CA GLN A 84 7.70 -3.41 -6.70
C GLN A 84 8.96 -2.58 -6.41
N ASP A 85 9.05 -1.98 -5.24
CA ASP A 85 10.23 -1.20 -4.85
C ASP A 85 11.50 -2.06 -4.78
N MET A 86 11.33 -3.34 -4.47
CA MET A 86 12.42 -4.34 -4.48
C MET A 86 12.70 -4.91 -5.87
N GLN A 87 11.99 -4.45 -6.89
CA GLN A 87 12.09 -4.96 -8.27
C GLN A 87 11.59 -6.41 -8.43
N HIS A 88 10.79 -6.90 -7.50
CA HIS A 88 10.17 -8.23 -7.54
C HIS A 88 8.78 -8.15 -8.19
N VAL A 89 8.74 -7.82 -9.46
CA VAL A 89 7.48 -7.56 -10.18
C VAL A 89 6.56 -8.77 -10.20
N ASP A 90 7.10 -9.97 -10.35
CA ASP A 90 6.30 -11.21 -10.37
C ASP A 90 5.60 -11.45 -9.03
N LEU A 91 6.29 -11.21 -7.91
CA LEU A 91 5.70 -11.32 -6.58
C LEU A 91 4.63 -10.26 -6.36
N ALA A 92 4.89 -9.03 -6.82
CA ALA A 92 3.91 -7.96 -6.75
C ALA A 92 2.62 -8.34 -7.50
N MET A 93 2.74 -8.92 -8.69
CA MET A 93 1.57 -9.35 -9.48
C MET A 93 0.78 -10.44 -8.77
N ILE A 94 1.44 -11.41 -8.16
CA ILE A 94 0.79 -12.45 -7.37
C ILE A 94 -0.01 -11.84 -6.22
N ASP A 95 0.58 -10.89 -5.50
CA ASP A 95 -0.10 -10.21 -4.39
C ASP A 95 -1.30 -9.38 -4.85
N LEU A 96 -1.17 -8.68 -5.98
CA LEU A 96 -2.27 -7.90 -6.54
C LEU A 96 -3.43 -8.79 -6.98
N GLU A 97 -3.15 -9.93 -7.58
CA GLU A 97 -4.16 -10.90 -7.97
C GLU A 97 -4.87 -11.48 -6.75
N GLU A 98 -4.13 -11.81 -5.69
CA GLU A 98 -4.74 -12.29 -4.44
C GLU A 98 -5.61 -11.20 -3.80
N ALA A 99 -5.14 -9.96 -3.78
CA ALA A 99 -5.92 -8.83 -3.26
C ALA A 99 -7.25 -8.70 -4.00
N LEU A 100 -7.24 -8.79 -5.33
CA LEU A 100 -8.45 -8.66 -6.15
C LEU A 100 -9.38 -9.87 -6.05
N LYS A 101 -8.84 -11.04 -5.79
CA LYS A 101 -9.63 -12.24 -5.51
C LYS A 101 -10.39 -12.09 -4.18
N LEU A 102 -9.73 -11.53 -3.17
CA LEU A 102 -10.32 -11.28 -1.86
C LEU A 102 -11.29 -10.10 -1.86
N ASN A 103 -10.95 -9.04 -2.59
CA ASN A 103 -11.78 -7.85 -2.71
C ASN A 103 -11.72 -7.29 -4.15
N PRO A 104 -12.70 -7.65 -5.00
CA PRO A 104 -12.77 -7.16 -6.38
C PRO A 104 -12.95 -5.65 -6.53
N SER A 105 -13.24 -4.95 -5.44
CA SER A 105 -13.39 -3.49 -5.42
C SER A 105 -12.14 -2.77 -4.89
N GLN A 106 -11.03 -3.47 -4.79
CA GLN A 106 -9.75 -2.90 -4.31
C GLN A 106 -9.14 -2.05 -5.42
N THR A 107 -9.54 -0.79 -5.48
CA THR A 107 -9.20 0.16 -6.55
C THR A 107 -7.69 0.30 -6.74
N GLU A 108 -6.95 0.43 -5.66
CA GLU A 108 -5.49 0.59 -5.71
C GLU A 108 -4.80 -0.59 -6.38
N ALA A 109 -5.32 -1.81 -6.21
CA ALA A 109 -4.77 -3.00 -6.86
C ALA A 109 -4.89 -2.92 -8.39
N TYR A 110 -6.00 -2.43 -8.90
CA TYR A 110 -6.16 -2.21 -10.34
C TYR A 110 -5.18 -1.16 -10.86
N LEU A 111 -5.03 -0.05 -10.14
CA LEU A 111 -4.10 1.01 -10.53
C LEU A 111 -2.66 0.50 -10.58
N MET A 112 -2.23 -0.22 -9.57
CA MET A 112 -0.88 -0.76 -9.50
C MET A 112 -0.65 -1.81 -10.60
N ARG A 113 -1.58 -2.73 -10.80
CA ARG A 113 -1.47 -3.76 -11.83
C ARG A 113 -1.47 -3.14 -13.22
N GLY A 114 -2.33 -2.14 -13.45
CA GLY A 114 -2.37 -1.42 -14.72
C GLY A 114 -1.03 -0.76 -15.03
N GLN A 115 -0.39 -0.14 -14.05
CA GLN A 115 0.93 0.47 -14.23
C GLN A 115 2.00 -0.57 -14.53
N ILE A 116 1.94 -1.73 -13.88
CA ILE A 116 2.86 -2.85 -14.17
C ILE A 116 2.65 -3.33 -15.62
N TYR A 117 1.39 -3.51 -16.04
CA TYR A 117 1.09 -3.89 -17.42
C TYR A 117 1.63 -2.88 -18.43
N LEU A 118 1.52 -1.57 -18.16
CA LEU A 118 2.12 -0.55 -19.02
C LEU A 118 3.64 -0.72 -19.13
N SER A 119 4.32 -0.95 -18.02
CA SER A 119 5.76 -1.17 -18.02
C SER A 119 6.17 -2.40 -18.83
N GLN A 120 5.27 -3.39 -18.93
CA GLN A 120 5.43 -4.60 -19.72
C GLN A 120 4.93 -4.45 -21.16
N LYS A 121 4.51 -3.25 -21.56
CA LYS A 121 3.92 -2.95 -22.88
C LYS A 121 2.64 -3.72 -23.17
N LYS A 122 1.95 -4.17 -22.14
CA LYS A 122 0.65 -4.85 -22.23
C LYS A 122 -0.48 -3.82 -22.14
N LYS A 123 -0.59 -2.99 -23.17
CA LYS A 123 -1.46 -1.80 -23.17
C LYS A 123 -2.94 -2.12 -22.99
N ASN A 124 -3.43 -3.19 -23.62
CA ASN A 124 -4.84 -3.55 -23.51
C ASN A 124 -5.22 -3.99 -22.09
N LEU A 125 -4.36 -4.77 -21.43
CA LEU A 125 -4.58 -5.18 -20.04
C LEU A 125 -4.50 -4.00 -19.10
N ALA A 126 -3.55 -3.10 -19.32
CA ALA A 126 -3.42 -1.86 -18.55
C ALA A 126 -4.69 -1.02 -18.67
N LYS A 127 -5.20 -0.84 -19.88
CA LYS A 127 -6.42 -0.08 -20.14
C LYS A 127 -7.62 -0.67 -19.40
N GLN A 128 -7.78 -2.00 -19.45
CA GLN A 128 -8.85 -2.68 -18.71
C GLN A 128 -8.79 -2.39 -17.21
N ASP A 129 -7.60 -2.44 -16.61
CA ASP A 129 -7.43 -2.16 -15.19
C ASP A 129 -7.74 -0.70 -14.84
N PHE A 130 -7.30 0.24 -15.66
CA PHE A 130 -7.62 1.66 -15.44
C PHE A 130 -9.11 1.95 -15.61
N GLU A 131 -9.75 1.35 -16.60
CA GLU A 131 -11.20 1.47 -16.78
C GLU A 131 -11.97 0.88 -15.61
N LYS A 132 -11.50 -0.23 -15.06
CA LYS A 132 -12.08 -0.82 -13.86
C LYS A 132 -11.93 0.11 -12.65
N ALA A 133 -10.78 0.71 -12.47
CA ALA A 133 -10.55 1.69 -11.41
C ALA A 133 -11.50 2.89 -11.55
N MET A 134 -11.70 3.40 -12.78
CA MET A 134 -12.67 4.46 -13.03
C MET A 134 -14.10 4.04 -12.69
N SER A 135 -14.49 2.83 -13.03
CA SER A 135 -15.82 2.29 -12.69
C SER A 135 -16.04 2.22 -11.18
N LEU A 136 -14.96 2.13 -10.41
CA LEU A 136 -14.98 2.09 -8.94
C LEU A 136 -14.85 3.47 -8.30
N GLY A 137 -14.78 4.54 -9.09
CA GLY A 137 -14.84 5.91 -8.60
C GLY A 137 -13.59 6.76 -8.80
N VAL A 138 -12.54 6.22 -9.40
CA VAL A 138 -11.35 7.03 -9.69
C VAL A 138 -11.70 8.05 -10.79
N PRO A 139 -11.48 9.35 -10.57
CA PRO A 139 -11.78 10.35 -11.58
C PRO A 139 -10.99 10.11 -12.87
N GLN A 140 -11.67 10.25 -14.01
CA GLN A 140 -11.02 10.10 -15.32
C GLN A 140 -9.85 11.07 -15.49
N ALA A 141 -9.98 12.28 -14.96
CA ALA A 141 -8.92 13.29 -15.03
C ALA A 141 -7.60 12.78 -14.42
N ASP A 142 -7.68 11.99 -13.34
CA ASP A 142 -6.50 11.46 -12.67
C ASP A 142 -5.79 10.38 -13.48
N LEU A 143 -6.50 9.72 -14.39
CA LEU A 143 -5.98 8.62 -15.21
C LEU A 143 -5.71 9.01 -16.67
N ARG A 144 -5.94 10.28 -17.02
CA ARG A 144 -5.83 10.73 -18.42
C ARG A 144 -4.46 10.42 -19.04
N GLY A 145 -3.38 10.71 -18.30
CA GLY A 145 -2.03 10.44 -18.78
C GLY A 145 -1.74 8.96 -18.96
N LEU A 146 -2.21 8.13 -18.02
CA LEU A 146 -2.04 6.68 -18.10
C LEU A 146 -2.85 6.08 -19.24
N LEU A 147 -4.10 6.52 -19.41
CA LEU A 147 -4.94 6.08 -20.52
C LEU A 147 -4.36 6.47 -21.88
N GLN A 148 -3.71 7.64 -21.97
CA GLN A 148 -3.03 8.07 -23.18
C GLN A 148 -1.88 7.10 -23.54
N GLN A 149 -1.17 6.60 -22.55
CA GLN A 149 -0.10 5.62 -22.75
C GLN A 149 -0.63 4.25 -23.20
N CYS A 150 -1.92 3.97 -23.01
CA CYS A 150 -2.55 2.72 -23.44
C CYS A 150 -2.98 2.72 -24.92
N LYS A 151 -2.81 3.82 -25.63
CA LYS A 151 -3.17 3.95 -27.05
C LYS A 151 -2.16 3.30 -27.97
#